data_53f4b6f02eaa87d2f904a7c95004b7e8
#
_entry.id   53f4b6f02eaa87d2f904a7c95004b7e8
#
_cell.length_a   1.000
_cell.length_b   1.000
_cell.length_c   1.000
_cell.angle_alpha   90.00
_cell.angle_beta   90.00
_cell.angle_gamma   90.00
#
_symmetry.space_group_name_H-M   'P 1'
#
loop_
_entity.id
_entity.type
_entity.pdbx_description
1 polymer ?
#
loop_
_entity_poly.entity_id
_entity_poly.type
_entity_poly.pdbx_seq_one_letter_code
_entity_poly.pdbx_strand_id
1 'polypeptide(L)'
;MSLLRLSVAAAVAALAGSLAVPASAQAPLSVEGSAAPEPWQRYRDWNKARWDTYNTLAKPKLTPPPGREIEIASVTGDPAKGQQLAFDRSRGGGCLACHVMGPKTQALPGNVGVDLSEIGSAGRTDQWLYNFVFDARVYNPESVMPPWGKHGFYNDAEIRDIVAFLKTLKTPATFADKLNDPEKRPQPVEDRDGLDPFVNPAAERIEAGAALFRQQGPNGKACITCHATPETAFKRWAVEMPKWEPRLNKVLGTEEFITRHAKATTGADYLMQSAANTDLSIYLHNLANGEAIKVDLSSPGAKAAYERGVELSKLKIGQFNFSCVDCHQVGANKWLRGQWLGEPRGQFDHFPLWRTSRNEVWDIRKRFEWCNVQVRANELPPDAPEYGELELYLRKMNEGLKLAAPNIRH
;
A
#
# COMPACT_ATOMS: atom_id res chain seq x y z
N MET A 1 -10.08 -11.06 -95.51
CA MET A 1 -8.98 -11.58 -94.64
C MET A 1 -8.98 -10.74 -93.34
N SER A 2 -9.58 -11.25 -92.30
CA SER A 2 -9.69 -10.53 -91.04
C SER A 2 -9.30 -11.48 -89.89
N LEU A 3 -8.25 -11.15 -89.19
CA LEU A 3 -7.73 -11.97 -88.10
C LEU A 3 -8.41 -11.61 -86.78
N LEU A 4 -9.13 -12.59 -86.25
CA LEU A 4 -9.73 -12.53 -84.93
C LEU A 4 -8.65 -12.73 -83.88
N ARG A 5 -8.43 -11.76 -82.96
CA ARG A 5 -7.62 -11.92 -81.78
C ARG A 5 -8.50 -12.30 -80.61
N LEU A 6 -8.34 -13.51 -80.12
CA LEU A 6 -8.89 -13.94 -78.80
C LEU A 6 -8.02 -13.39 -77.66
N SER A 7 -8.66 -12.60 -76.81
CA SER A 7 -8.05 -12.21 -75.53
C SER A 7 -8.54 -13.12 -74.45
N VAL A 8 -7.64 -13.90 -73.85
CA VAL A 8 -7.91 -14.72 -72.64
C VAL A 8 -7.68 -13.84 -71.41
N ALA A 9 -8.78 -13.51 -70.73
CA ALA A 9 -8.73 -12.84 -69.43
C ALA A 9 -8.61 -13.93 -68.35
N ALA A 10 -7.44 -14.03 -67.71
CA ALA A 10 -7.25 -14.85 -66.53
C ALA A 10 -7.83 -14.14 -65.30
N ALA A 11 -8.92 -14.64 -64.75
CA ALA A 11 -9.46 -14.18 -63.47
C ALA A 11 -8.65 -14.80 -62.35
N VAL A 12 -7.82 -13.99 -61.66
CA VAL A 12 -7.20 -14.35 -60.39
C VAL A 12 -8.21 -14.15 -59.28
N ALA A 13 -8.83 -15.21 -58.80
CA ALA A 13 -9.65 -15.21 -57.60
C ALA A 13 -8.74 -15.16 -56.38
N ALA A 14 -8.60 -13.99 -55.74
CA ALA A 14 -7.95 -13.84 -54.45
C ALA A 14 -8.86 -14.44 -53.37
N LEU A 15 -8.56 -15.65 -52.91
CA LEU A 15 -9.11 -16.21 -51.69
C LEU A 15 -8.57 -15.40 -50.50
N ALA A 16 -9.30 -14.37 -50.08
CA ALA A 16 -9.14 -13.76 -48.78
C ALA A 16 -9.67 -14.74 -47.72
N GLY A 17 -8.81 -15.67 -47.30
CA GLY A 17 -9.03 -16.47 -46.10
C GLY A 17 -8.98 -15.55 -44.90
N SER A 18 -10.13 -15.10 -44.40
CA SER A 18 -10.23 -14.54 -43.07
C SER A 18 -9.75 -15.62 -42.05
N LEU A 19 -8.52 -15.52 -41.62
CA LEU A 19 -8.05 -16.21 -40.44
C LEU A 19 -8.89 -15.66 -39.27
N ALA A 20 -9.99 -16.38 -38.96
CA ALA A 20 -10.69 -16.18 -37.70
C ALA A 20 -9.67 -16.39 -36.60
N VAL A 21 -9.27 -15.30 -35.94
CA VAL A 21 -8.49 -15.37 -34.71
C VAL A 21 -9.35 -16.19 -33.74
N PRO A 22 -8.90 -17.37 -33.27
CA PRO A 22 -9.69 -18.17 -32.35
C PRO A 22 -10.02 -17.31 -31.15
N ALA A 23 -11.29 -17.35 -30.72
CA ALA A 23 -11.72 -16.71 -29.47
C ALA A 23 -10.66 -17.01 -28.42
N SER A 24 -10.06 -15.98 -27.84
CA SER A 24 -8.89 -16.07 -26.96
C SER A 24 -9.16 -17.10 -25.88
N ALA A 25 -8.53 -18.26 -26.00
CA ALA A 25 -8.57 -19.25 -24.94
C ALA A 25 -8.09 -18.54 -23.66
N GLN A 26 -8.91 -18.57 -22.62
CA GLN A 26 -8.56 -17.93 -21.35
C GLN A 26 -7.22 -18.48 -20.86
N ALA A 27 -6.34 -17.58 -20.41
CA ALA A 27 -5.01 -17.96 -19.91
C ALA A 27 -5.12 -19.07 -18.85
N PRO A 28 -4.31 -20.15 -18.92
CA PRO A 28 -4.29 -21.18 -17.90
C PRO A 28 -3.91 -20.59 -16.53
N LEU A 29 -4.64 -20.95 -15.47
CA LEU A 29 -4.38 -20.50 -14.09
C LEU A 29 -4.48 -21.69 -13.13
N SER A 30 -3.52 -21.78 -12.19
CA SER A 30 -3.62 -22.70 -11.06
C SER A 30 -4.61 -22.19 -10.04
N VAL A 31 -5.34 -23.09 -9.39
CA VAL A 31 -6.25 -22.76 -8.28
C VAL A 31 -5.51 -22.68 -6.94
N GLU A 32 -4.28 -23.18 -6.85
CA GLU A 32 -3.45 -23.11 -5.65
C GLU A 32 -3.10 -21.64 -5.33
N GLY A 33 -3.22 -21.28 -4.03
CA GLY A 33 -2.86 -19.97 -3.52
C GLY A 33 -1.36 -19.79 -3.29
N SER A 34 -1.00 -18.62 -2.80
CA SER A 34 0.36 -18.30 -2.36
C SER A 34 0.58 -18.70 -0.90
N ALA A 35 1.85 -18.89 -0.52
CA ALA A 35 2.23 -19.02 0.87
C ALA A 35 1.97 -17.71 1.64
N ALA A 36 1.69 -17.83 2.93
CA ALA A 36 1.61 -16.67 3.79
C ALA A 36 3.00 -16.01 3.94
N PRO A 37 3.07 -14.67 4.01
CA PRO A 37 4.34 -13.98 4.19
C PRO A 37 4.90 -14.23 5.59
N GLU A 38 6.22 -14.06 5.72
CA GLU A 38 6.88 -14.07 7.01
C GLU A 38 6.41 -12.89 7.87
N PRO A 39 6.28 -13.07 9.20
CA PRO A 39 5.86 -12.01 10.09
C PRO A 39 6.83 -10.82 10.13
N TRP A 40 6.30 -9.60 10.17
CA TRP A 40 7.09 -8.37 10.33
C TRP A 40 7.49 -8.16 11.81
N GLN A 41 8.62 -8.66 12.22
CA GLN A 41 9.14 -8.53 13.60
C GLN A 41 9.97 -7.24 13.77
N ARG A 42 9.28 -6.12 13.89
CA ARG A 42 9.96 -4.82 13.93
C ARG A 42 9.86 -4.08 15.27
N TYR A 43 8.74 -4.19 15.94
CA TYR A 43 8.48 -3.43 17.15
C TYR A 43 8.68 -4.27 18.40
N ARG A 44 9.16 -3.61 19.47
CA ARG A 44 9.07 -4.19 20.81
C ARG A 44 7.59 -4.51 21.13
N ASP A 45 7.34 -5.58 21.84
CA ASP A 45 6.01 -6.06 22.18
C ASP A 45 5.15 -6.49 20.96
N TRP A 46 5.79 -6.80 19.84
CA TRP A 46 5.10 -7.37 18.70
C TRP A 46 4.56 -8.76 19.05
N ASN A 47 3.31 -8.79 19.40
CA ASN A 47 2.58 -10.02 19.63
C ASN A 47 1.28 -9.98 18.83
N LYS A 48 1.24 -10.67 17.70
CA LYS A 48 0.08 -10.73 16.80
C LYS A 48 -1.18 -11.23 17.48
N ALA A 49 -1.08 -12.11 18.48
CA ALA A 49 -2.24 -12.60 19.22
C ALA A 49 -3.00 -11.48 19.96
N ARG A 50 -2.31 -10.39 20.32
CA ARG A 50 -2.96 -9.21 20.92
C ARG A 50 -3.76 -8.40 19.91
N TRP A 51 -3.54 -8.59 18.61
CA TRP A 51 -4.23 -7.85 17.55
C TRP A 51 -5.48 -8.55 17.07
N ASP A 52 -5.69 -9.80 17.44
CA ASP A 52 -6.87 -10.60 17.07
C ASP A 52 -8.20 -10.03 17.58
N THR A 53 -8.16 -9.12 18.54
CA THR A 53 -9.33 -8.40 19.07
C THR A 53 -9.72 -7.16 18.28
N TYR A 54 -8.94 -6.81 17.26
CA TYR A 54 -9.16 -5.64 16.42
C TYR A 54 -9.50 -6.05 15.00
N ASN A 55 -10.20 -5.16 14.29
CA ASN A 55 -10.52 -5.37 12.89
C ASN A 55 -9.26 -5.65 12.07
N THR A 56 -9.39 -6.58 11.15
CA THR A 56 -8.54 -6.70 9.95
C THR A 56 -9.38 -6.38 8.73
N LEU A 57 -8.77 -6.32 7.54
CA LEU A 57 -9.53 -6.14 6.30
C LEU A 57 -10.53 -7.27 6.06
N ALA A 58 -10.20 -8.52 6.47
CA ALA A 58 -11.09 -9.69 6.34
C ALA A 58 -12.10 -9.85 7.49
N LYS A 59 -11.82 -9.27 8.65
CA LYS A 59 -12.61 -9.45 9.86
C LYS A 59 -13.02 -8.11 10.48
N PRO A 60 -14.03 -7.43 9.94
CA PRO A 60 -14.60 -6.23 10.56
C PRO A 60 -15.43 -6.58 11.81
N LYS A 61 -15.79 -5.58 12.60
CA LYS A 61 -16.65 -5.69 13.81
C LYS A 61 -16.00 -6.37 15.02
N LEU A 62 -14.68 -6.42 15.09
CA LEU A 62 -13.93 -6.88 16.27
C LEU A 62 -13.53 -5.72 17.17
N THR A 63 -13.16 -4.58 16.58
CA THR A 63 -12.68 -3.40 17.31
C THR A 63 -13.71 -2.91 18.34
N PRO A 64 -13.30 -2.68 19.59
CA PRO A 64 -14.20 -2.15 20.62
C PRO A 64 -14.80 -0.80 20.21
N PRO A 65 -16.10 -0.57 20.45
CA PRO A 65 -16.73 0.71 20.18
C PRO A 65 -16.11 1.82 21.04
N PRO A 66 -16.36 3.10 20.72
CA PRO A 66 -15.93 4.22 21.56
C PRO A 66 -16.38 4.03 23.02
N GLY A 67 -15.51 4.45 23.92
CA GLY A 67 -15.80 4.46 25.36
C GLY A 67 -16.81 5.54 25.74
N ARG A 68 -17.13 5.60 27.04
CA ARG A 68 -17.77 6.75 27.66
C ARG A 68 -16.72 7.61 28.35
N GLU A 69 -17.06 8.85 28.62
CA GLU A 69 -16.22 9.74 29.42
C GLU A 69 -15.99 9.11 30.80
N ILE A 70 -14.72 9.12 31.23
CA ILE A 70 -14.30 8.63 32.54
C ILE A 70 -14.19 9.84 33.46
N GLU A 71 -14.84 9.80 34.61
CA GLU A 71 -14.72 10.85 35.61
C GLU A 71 -13.33 10.81 36.25
N ILE A 72 -12.61 11.92 36.17
CA ILE A 72 -11.28 12.10 36.72
C ILE A 72 -11.24 13.43 37.48
N ALA A 73 -11.07 13.36 38.79
CA ALA A 73 -10.98 14.57 39.62
C ALA A 73 -9.67 15.33 39.40
N SER A 74 -8.56 14.61 39.36
CA SER A 74 -7.23 15.15 39.07
C SER A 74 -6.30 14.07 38.52
N VAL A 75 -5.28 14.48 37.78
CA VAL A 75 -4.23 13.61 37.28
C VAL A 75 -2.95 13.84 38.05
N THR A 76 -2.48 12.80 38.73
CA THR A 76 -1.12 12.73 39.28
C THR A 76 -0.31 11.77 38.41
N GLY A 77 0.85 12.20 37.91
CA GLY A 77 1.75 11.42 37.07
C GLY A 77 3.14 12.04 37.03
N ASP A 78 4.09 11.31 36.47
CA ASP A 78 5.46 11.76 36.28
C ASP A 78 5.64 12.36 34.87
N PRO A 79 5.83 13.70 34.75
CA PRO A 79 5.95 14.33 33.43
C PRO A 79 7.20 13.88 32.66
N ALA A 80 8.26 13.45 33.31
CA ALA A 80 9.47 12.99 32.64
C ALA A 80 9.22 11.60 31.99
N LYS A 81 8.52 10.70 32.69
CA LYS A 81 8.07 9.44 32.10
C LYS A 81 7.07 9.67 30.98
N GLY A 82 6.13 10.60 31.18
CA GLY A 82 5.16 10.97 30.14
C GLY A 82 5.84 11.46 28.86
N GLN A 83 6.89 12.27 28.96
CA GLN A 83 7.69 12.71 27.83
C GLN A 83 8.37 11.52 27.13
N GLN A 84 8.97 10.62 27.90
CA GLN A 84 9.59 9.41 27.32
C GLN A 84 8.57 8.58 26.55
N LEU A 85 7.38 8.33 27.11
CA LEU A 85 6.30 7.58 26.46
C LEU A 85 5.79 8.27 25.20
N ALA A 86 5.59 9.60 25.24
CA ALA A 86 5.11 10.38 24.09
C ALA A 86 6.10 10.34 22.92
N PHE A 87 7.40 10.21 23.19
CA PHE A 87 8.48 10.24 22.21
C PHE A 87 8.98 8.85 21.82
N ASP A 88 8.58 7.80 22.53
CA ASP A 88 9.05 6.42 22.28
C ASP A 88 8.63 5.90 20.91
N ARG A 89 9.62 5.50 20.12
CA ARG A 89 9.44 4.87 18.82
C ARG A 89 9.50 3.35 18.86
N SER A 90 10.03 2.79 19.93
CA SER A 90 10.35 1.35 20.00
C SER A 90 9.12 0.48 20.02
N ARG A 91 7.98 1.02 20.46
CA ARG A 91 6.68 0.33 20.46
C ARG A 91 5.88 0.51 19.15
N GLY A 92 6.42 1.23 18.17
CA GLY A 92 5.75 1.46 16.89
C GLY A 92 4.65 2.51 16.90
N GLY A 93 4.44 3.19 18.02
CA GLY A 93 3.48 4.29 18.19
C GLY A 93 4.14 5.47 18.90
N GLY A 94 3.34 6.46 19.28
CA GLY A 94 3.78 7.61 20.05
C GLY A 94 3.26 8.93 19.50
N CYS A 95 3.06 9.90 20.40
CA CYS A 95 2.41 11.18 20.09
C CYS A 95 3.20 12.00 19.07
N LEU A 96 4.53 11.95 19.14
CA LEU A 96 5.43 12.68 18.24
C LEU A 96 5.28 12.28 16.76
N ALA A 97 4.69 11.11 16.49
CA ALA A 97 4.45 10.71 15.12
C ALA A 97 3.51 11.67 14.37
N CYS A 98 2.57 12.27 15.10
CA CYS A 98 1.52 13.12 14.56
C CYS A 98 1.57 14.56 15.05
N HIS A 99 2.21 14.83 16.21
CA HIS A 99 2.16 16.12 16.89
C HIS A 99 3.55 16.73 17.09
N VAL A 100 3.64 18.03 16.94
CA VAL A 100 4.72 18.84 17.49
C VAL A 100 4.46 19.03 18.99
N MET A 101 5.49 18.91 19.83
CA MET A 101 5.33 18.95 21.29
C MET A 101 6.54 19.61 21.96
N GLY A 102 6.36 20.80 22.49
CA GLY A 102 7.32 21.47 23.36
C GLY A 102 8.35 22.36 22.67
N PRO A 103 9.08 23.14 23.49
CA PRO A 103 9.90 24.24 23.02
C PRO A 103 11.24 23.80 22.40
N LYS A 104 11.61 22.53 22.52
CA LYS A 104 12.87 22.00 21.95
C LYS A 104 12.60 21.17 20.72
N THR A 105 13.43 21.37 19.73
CA THR A 105 13.43 20.58 18.51
C THR A 105 13.47 19.09 18.82
N GLN A 106 12.55 18.39 18.23
CA GLN A 106 12.46 16.96 18.31
C GLN A 106 12.82 16.37 16.94
N ALA A 107 13.41 15.19 16.96
CA ALA A 107 13.78 14.54 15.71
C ALA A 107 12.53 14.22 14.88
N LEU A 108 12.32 15.01 13.84
CA LEU A 108 11.28 14.79 12.82
C LEU A 108 9.87 14.58 13.40
N PRO A 109 9.28 15.55 14.11
CA PRO A 109 7.89 15.47 14.54
C PRO A 109 6.96 15.46 13.33
N GLY A 110 5.75 14.87 13.47
CA GLY A 110 4.70 14.97 12.48
C GLY A 110 3.82 16.20 12.69
N ASN A 111 2.98 16.50 11.68
CA ASN A 111 1.94 17.55 11.73
C ASN A 111 0.58 17.04 11.26
N VAL A 112 0.34 15.72 11.30
CA VAL A 112 -0.99 15.15 11.05
C VAL A 112 -1.99 15.62 12.11
N GLY A 113 -1.55 15.65 13.37
CA GLY A 113 -2.29 16.24 14.49
C GLY A 113 -1.90 17.69 14.73
N VAL A 114 -2.66 18.38 15.58
CA VAL A 114 -2.38 19.76 15.98
C VAL A 114 -1.08 19.89 16.76
N ASP A 115 -0.46 21.06 16.74
CA ASP A 115 0.67 21.38 17.62
C ASP A 115 0.19 21.41 19.07
N LEU A 116 0.84 20.63 19.93
CA LEU A 116 0.55 20.50 21.36
C LEU A 116 1.51 21.31 22.25
N SER A 117 2.38 22.13 21.67
CA SER A 117 3.43 22.84 22.42
C SER A 117 2.90 23.77 23.51
N GLU A 118 1.65 24.22 23.38
CA GLU A 118 0.97 25.12 24.32
C GLU A 118 -0.28 24.50 24.96
N ILE A 119 -0.49 23.19 24.84
CA ILE A 119 -1.70 22.52 25.36
C ILE A 119 -1.87 22.70 26.87
N GLY A 120 -0.79 22.82 27.63
CA GLY A 120 -0.81 23.06 29.07
C GLY A 120 -1.28 24.46 29.47
N SER A 121 -1.35 25.40 28.52
CA SER A 121 -1.91 26.75 28.69
C SER A 121 -3.31 26.91 28.10
N ALA A 122 -3.84 25.88 27.43
CA ALA A 122 -5.11 25.93 26.71
C ALA A 122 -6.36 25.81 27.59
N GLY A 123 -6.21 25.84 28.93
CA GLY A 123 -7.34 25.78 29.88
C GLY A 123 -8.11 24.45 29.89
N ARG A 124 -7.52 23.36 29.38
CA ARG A 124 -8.17 22.04 29.39
C ARG A 124 -8.09 21.40 30.77
N THR A 125 -9.18 20.79 31.22
CA THR A 125 -9.23 20.08 32.52
C THR A 125 -8.44 18.77 32.44
N ASP A 126 -8.01 18.27 33.60
CA ASP A 126 -7.38 16.96 33.72
C ASP A 126 -8.25 15.84 33.15
N GLN A 127 -9.55 15.88 33.43
CA GLN A 127 -10.54 14.94 32.88
C GLN A 127 -10.57 14.98 31.37
N TRP A 128 -10.60 16.18 30.75
CA TRP A 128 -10.61 16.30 29.31
C TRP A 128 -9.34 15.75 28.67
N LEU A 129 -8.16 16.12 29.20
CA LEU A 129 -6.87 15.63 28.69
C LEU A 129 -6.75 14.11 28.81
N TYR A 130 -7.14 13.56 29.97
CA TYR A 130 -7.11 12.12 30.19
C TYR A 130 -8.01 11.39 29.19
N ASN A 131 -9.26 11.77 29.09
CA ASN A 131 -10.21 11.12 28.20
C ASN A 131 -9.82 11.27 26.74
N PHE A 132 -9.26 12.41 26.35
CA PHE A 132 -8.80 12.61 24.98
C PHE A 132 -7.63 11.69 24.61
N VAL A 133 -6.69 11.45 25.53
CA VAL A 133 -5.60 10.48 25.34
C VAL A 133 -6.14 9.04 25.45
N PHE A 134 -7.05 8.79 26.37
CA PHE A 134 -7.63 7.44 26.54
C PHE A 134 -8.43 6.99 25.32
N ASP A 135 -9.36 7.83 24.86
CA ASP A 135 -10.17 7.60 23.65
C ASP A 135 -10.75 8.92 23.13
N ALA A 136 -10.10 9.56 22.21
CA ALA A 136 -10.54 10.85 21.63
C ALA A 136 -11.94 10.78 20.99
N ARG A 137 -12.42 9.60 20.62
CA ARG A 137 -13.75 9.37 20.02
C ARG A 137 -14.90 9.69 20.99
N VAL A 138 -14.60 9.76 22.29
CA VAL A 138 -15.58 10.23 23.31
C VAL A 138 -16.06 11.65 23.01
N TYR A 139 -15.15 12.51 22.52
CA TYR A 139 -15.46 13.91 22.19
C TYR A 139 -15.62 14.17 20.69
N ASN A 140 -14.94 13.39 19.87
CA ASN A 140 -15.01 13.47 18.41
C ASN A 140 -15.05 12.05 17.81
N PRO A 141 -16.24 11.52 17.48
CA PRO A 141 -16.37 10.17 16.92
C PRO A 141 -15.54 9.90 15.65
N GLU A 142 -15.26 10.96 14.87
CA GLU A 142 -14.47 10.88 13.64
C GLU A 142 -12.96 11.10 13.88
N SER A 143 -12.54 11.17 15.14
CA SER A 143 -11.13 11.38 15.47
C SER A 143 -10.24 10.33 14.81
N VAL A 144 -9.15 10.79 14.17
CA VAL A 144 -8.08 9.94 13.67
C VAL A 144 -7.00 9.67 14.73
N MET A 145 -7.10 10.27 15.91
CA MET A 145 -6.20 9.95 17.01
C MET A 145 -6.45 8.54 17.51
N PRO A 146 -5.43 7.67 17.61
CA PRO A 146 -5.61 6.34 18.14
C PRO A 146 -6.22 6.34 19.54
N PRO A 147 -7.13 5.42 19.86
CA PRO A 147 -7.71 5.30 21.20
C PRO A 147 -6.74 4.58 22.14
N TRP A 148 -5.69 5.28 22.54
CA TRP A 148 -4.50 4.74 23.19
C TRP A 148 -4.80 3.89 24.43
N GLY A 149 -5.67 4.39 25.31
CA GLY A 149 -6.07 3.65 26.52
C GLY A 149 -7.15 2.61 26.23
N LYS A 150 -8.20 2.98 25.50
CA LYS A 150 -9.32 2.09 25.18
C LYS A 150 -8.87 0.81 24.46
N HIS A 151 -7.85 0.92 23.61
CA HIS A 151 -7.27 -0.19 22.90
C HIS A 151 -6.01 -0.78 23.60
N GLY A 152 -5.76 -0.42 24.84
CA GLY A 152 -4.72 -1.04 25.67
C GLY A 152 -3.30 -0.85 25.16
N PHE A 153 -3.01 0.22 24.39
CA PHE A 153 -1.64 0.55 24.00
C PHE A 153 -0.89 1.19 25.17
N TYR A 154 -1.52 2.14 25.86
CA TYR A 154 -1.08 2.68 27.13
C TYR A 154 -2.02 2.24 28.25
N ASN A 155 -1.46 1.89 29.42
CA ASN A 155 -2.23 1.65 30.62
C ASN A 155 -2.59 2.97 31.35
N ASP A 156 -3.42 2.88 32.41
CA ASP A 156 -3.87 4.06 33.16
C ASP A 156 -2.71 4.92 33.71
N ALA A 157 -1.68 4.30 34.29
CA ALA A 157 -0.53 5.02 34.83
C ALA A 157 0.25 5.73 33.72
N GLU A 158 0.49 5.07 32.58
CA GLU A 158 1.15 5.66 31.42
C GLU A 158 0.37 6.86 30.87
N ILE A 159 -0.96 6.78 30.83
CA ILE A 159 -1.81 7.90 30.38
C ILE A 159 -1.72 9.08 31.35
N ARG A 160 -1.70 8.80 32.67
CA ARG A 160 -1.53 9.85 33.70
C ARG A 160 -0.17 10.53 33.57
N ASP A 161 0.89 9.77 33.34
CA ASP A 161 2.24 10.33 33.09
C ASP A 161 2.24 11.21 31.83
N ILE A 162 1.63 10.74 30.73
CA ILE A 162 1.49 11.52 29.48
C ILE A 162 0.70 12.82 29.74
N VAL A 163 -0.42 12.77 30.45
CA VAL A 163 -1.21 13.99 30.78
C VAL A 163 -0.40 14.94 31.65
N ALA A 164 0.33 14.44 32.64
CA ALA A 164 1.24 15.26 33.45
C ALA A 164 2.28 15.98 32.57
N PHE A 165 2.85 15.28 31.59
CA PHE A 165 3.74 15.88 30.60
C PHE A 165 3.04 16.94 29.76
N LEU A 166 1.87 16.66 29.20
CA LEU A 166 1.11 17.63 28.39
C LEU A 166 0.84 18.94 29.13
N LYS A 167 0.55 18.87 30.42
CA LYS A 167 0.35 20.05 31.28
C LYS A 167 1.60 20.92 31.45
N THR A 168 2.80 20.38 31.18
CA THR A 168 4.05 21.16 31.20
C THR A 168 4.28 21.96 29.91
N LEU A 169 3.59 21.61 28.83
CA LEU A 169 3.74 22.23 27.51
C LEU A 169 3.02 23.59 27.47
N LYS A 170 3.76 24.69 27.64
CA LYS A 170 3.22 26.04 27.81
C LYS A 170 3.89 27.10 26.93
N THR A 171 4.77 26.67 26.04
CA THR A 171 5.54 27.58 25.18
C THR A 171 5.55 27.08 23.75
N PRO A 172 5.48 27.97 22.75
CA PRO A 172 5.56 27.59 21.33
C PRO A 172 6.79 26.75 21.01
N ALA A 173 6.66 25.88 20.02
CA ALA A 173 7.78 25.10 19.51
C ALA A 173 8.83 26.00 18.85
N THR A 174 10.08 25.66 19.03
CA THR A 174 11.20 26.22 18.28
C THR A 174 12.01 25.10 17.64
N PHE A 175 12.47 25.33 16.42
CA PHE A 175 13.19 24.34 15.64
C PHE A 175 14.60 24.82 15.33
N ALA A 176 15.61 23.96 15.48
CA ALA A 176 17.00 24.27 15.18
C ALA A 176 17.23 24.46 13.67
N ASP A 177 16.47 23.75 12.87
CA ASP A 177 16.55 23.78 11.41
C ASP A 177 15.20 23.45 10.76
N LYS A 178 15.12 23.67 9.43
CA LYS A 178 13.90 23.44 8.66
C LYS A 178 13.53 21.94 8.52
N LEU A 179 14.44 21.01 8.74
CA LEU A 179 14.12 19.58 8.62
C LEU A 179 13.31 19.10 9.82
N ASN A 180 13.53 19.74 10.98
CA ASN A 180 12.78 19.44 12.20
C ASN A 180 11.45 20.21 12.28
N ASP A 181 11.25 21.26 11.48
CA ASP A 181 10.00 21.99 11.37
C ASP A 181 9.11 21.32 10.30
N PRO A 182 8.05 20.60 10.65
CA PRO A 182 7.23 19.90 9.67
C PRO A 182 6.49 20.84 8.71
N GLU A 183 6.30 22.13 9.06
CA GLU A 183 5.69 23.12 8.17
C GLU A 183 6.68 23.66 7.13
N LYS A 184 7.99 23.57 7.40
CA LYS A 184 9.06 24.06 6.50
C LYS A 184 9.90 22.92 5.92
N ARG A 185 9.69 21.69 6.37
CA ARG A 185 10.42 20.53 5.86
C ARG A 185 10.18 20.36 4.37
N PRO A 186 11.25 20.24 3.55
CA PRO A 186 11.10 20.00 2.13
C PRO A 186 10.34 18.71 1.86
N GLN A 187 9.33 18.77 0.98
CA GLN A 187 8.65 17.58 0.51
C GLN A 187 9.61 16.69 -0.27
N PRO A 188 9.40 15.36 -0.31
CA PRO A 188 10.18 14.47 -1.16
C PRO A 188 10.06 14.89 -2.62
N VAL A 189 11.20 14.90 -3.32
CA VAL A 189 11.19 15.01 -4.79
C VAL A 189 11.01 13.58 -5.31
N GLU A 190 9.77 13.27 -5.65
CA GLU A 190 9.42 11.96 -6.20
C GLU A 190 9.55 11.99 -7.73
N ASP A 191 9.83 10.83 -8.32
CA ASP A 191 9.88 10.56 -9.77
C ASP A 191 10.99 11.18 -10.59
N ARG A 192 11.78 12.13 -10.08
CA ARG A 192 12.79 12.80 -10.89
C ARG A 192 13.75 11.84 -11.58
N ASP A 193 14.32 10.90 -10.82
CA ASP A 193 15.32 9.96 -11.30
C ASP A 193 14.87 8.49 -11.09
N GLY A 194 13.57 8.29 -10.90
CA GLY A 194 13.02 7.01 -10.46
C GLY A 194 13.21 5.86 -11.46
N LEU A 195 13.35 6.16 -12.74
CA LEU A 195 13.62 5.17 -13.79
C LEU A 195 15.09 5.16 -14.24
N ASP A 196 15.95 6.01 -13.68
CA ASP A 196 17.38 6.03 -14.01
C ASP A 196 18.06 4.78 -13.43
N PRO A 197 18.64 3.91 -14.27
CA PRO A 197 19.30 2.69 -13.80
C PRO A 197 20.53 2.94 -12.93
N PHE A 198 21.14 4.11 -12.99
CA PHE A 198 22.26 4.49 -12.13
C PHE A 198 21.83 4.89 -10.72
N VAL A 199 20.56 5.23 -10.54
CA VAL A 199 20.00 5.68 -9.26
C VAL A 199 19.12 4.60 -8.63
N ASN A 200 18.40 3.83 -9.44
CA ASN A 200 17.42 2.85 -8.99
C ASN A 200 17.98 1.41 -9.00
N PRO A 201 18.29 0.83 -7.82
CA PRO A 201 18.79 -0.55 -7.75
C PRO A 201 17.83 -1.59 -8.30
N ALA A 202 16.53 -1.28 -8.43
CA ALA A 202 15.57 -2.20 -9.05
C ALA A 202 15.78 -2.38 -10.55
N ALA A 203 16.57 -1.52 -11.20
CA ALA A 203 16.86 -1.64 -12.63
C ALA A 203 17.60 -2.95 -12.97
N GLU A 204 18.51 -3.42 -12.11
CA GLU A 204 19.20 -4.71 -12.28
C GLU A 204 18.23 -5.89 -12.27
N ARG A 205 17.08 -5.75 -11.60
CA ARG A 205 16.06 -6.79 -11.51
C ARG A 205 15.28 -6.97 -12.82
N ILE A 206 15.31 -5.98 -13.72
CA ILE A 206 14.72 -6.09 -15.07
C ILE A 206 15.40 -7.20 -15.86
N GLU A 207 16.74 -7.25 -15.83
CA GLU A 207 17.51 -8.29 -16.52
C GLU A 207 17.31 -9.66 -15.89
N ALA A 208 17.25 -9.73 -14.56
CA ALA A 208 16.93 -10.97 -13.84
C ALA A 208 15.54 -11.50 -14.24
N GLY A 209 14.52 -10.65 -14.31
CA GLY A 209 13.19 -11.00 -14.77
C GLY A 209 13.16 -11.44 -16.23
N ALA A 210 13.91 -10.78 -17.12
CA ALA A 210 14.06 -11.18 -18.51
C ALA A 210 14.74 -12.54 -18.67
N ALA A 211 15.70 -12.87 -17.81
CA ALA A 211 16.35 -14.19 -17.77
C ALA A 211 15.35 -15.27 -17.31
N LEU A 212 14.60 -15.03 -16.22
CA LEU A 212 13.57 -15.94 -15.73
C LEU A 212 12.46 -16.16 -16.77
N PHE A 213 12.08 -15.15 -17.54
CA PHE A 213 11.10 -15.27 -18.61
C PHE A 213 11.53 -16.26 -19.72
N ARG A 214 12.84 -16.45 -19.91
CA ARG A 214 13.43 -17.39 -20.85
C ARG A 214 13.81 -18.73 -20.23
N GLN A 215 13.80 -18.85 -18.91
CA GLN A 215 14.16 -20.06 -18.19
C GLN A 215 13.07 -21.11 -18.32
N GLN A 216 13.46 -22.34 -18.65
CA GLN A 216 12.56 -23.48 -18.68
C GLN A 216 12.15 -23.89 -17.26
N GLY A 217 10.86 -24.04 -17.06
CA GLY A 217 10.29 -24.62 -15.85
C GLY A 217 10.25 -26.16 -15.90
N PRO A 218 9.74 -26.79 -14.84
CA PRO A 218 9.64 -28.27 -14.73
C PRO A 218 8.95 -28.97 -15.91
N ASN A 219 8.01 -28.30 -16.57
CA ASN A 219 7.30 -28.83 -17.74
C ASN A 219 8.08 -28.67 -19.05
N GLY A 220 9.37 -28.29 -19.01
CA GLY A 220 10.19 -28.04 -20.18
C GLY A 220 9.80 -26.85 -21.03
N LYS A 221 8.90 -26.00 -20.54
CA LYS A 221 8.43 -24.77 -21.19
C LYS A 221 8.94 -23.55 -20.45
N ALA A 222 9.23 -22.48 -21.19
CA ALA A 222 9.51 -21.16 -20.65
C ALA A 222 8.37 -20.19 -21.04
N CYS A 223 8.29 -19.03 -20.41
CA CYS A 223 7.30 -18.01 -20.78
C CYS A 223 7.49 -17.59 -22.25
N ILE A 224 8.75 -17.43 -22.69
CA ILE A 224 9.10 -17.09 -24.08
C ILE A 224 8.63 -18.13 -25.09
N THR A 225 8.38 -19.38 -24.69
CA THR A 225 7.90 -20.44 -25.59
C THR A 225 6.52 -20.09 -26.19
N CYS A 226 5.67 -19.43 -25.41
CA CYS A 226 4.33 -18.99 -25.84
C CYS A 226 4.29 -17.49 -26.16
N HIS A 227 5.13 -16.69 -25.52
CA HIS A 227 5.19 -15.24 -25.67
C HIS A 227 6.48 -14.81 -26.37
N ALA A 228 6.65 -15.23 -27.65
CA ALA A 228 7.90 -15.08 -28.40
C ALA A 228 8.38 -13.63 -28.59
N THR A 229 7.45 -12.67 -28.54
CA THR A 229 7.72 -11.21 -28.64
C THR A 229 7.16 -10.49 -27.43
N PRO A 230 7.82 -10.60 -26.26
CA PRO A 230 7.30 -10.04 -25.01
C PRO A 230 7.09 -8.52 -25.09
N GLU A 231 7.93 -7.78 -25.82
CA GLU A 231 7.85 -6.34 -26.02
C GLU A 231 6.52 -5.92 -26.67
N THR A 232 5.96 -6.76 -27.52
CA THR A 232 4.64 -6.53 -28.15
C THR A 232 3.51 -7.08 -27.28
N ALA A 233 3.67 -8.31 -26.77
CA ALA A 233 2.63 -9.01 -26.03
C ALA A 233 2.30 -8.32 -24.70
N PHE A 234 3.30 -7.74 -24.02
CA PHE A 234 3.12 -7.15 -22.70
C PHE A 234 3.17 -5.63 -22.68
N LYS A 235 3.33 -4.96 -23.83
CA LYS A 235 3.37 -3.50 -23.95
C LYS A 235 2.26 -2.79 -23.17
N ARG A 236 1.06 -3.37 -23.13
CA ARG A 236 -0.10 -2.81 -22.44
C ARG A 236 -0.62 -3.69 -21.30
N TRP A 237 -0.09 -4.89 -21.16
CA TRP A 237 -0.66 -5.87 -20.25
C TRP A 237 -0.63 -5.41 -18.78
N ALA A 238 0.53 -4.93 -18.29
CA ALA A 238 0.70 -4.49 -16.90
C ALA A 238 -0.14 -3.25 -16.55
N VAL A 239 -0.38 -2.34 -17.51
CA VAL A 239 -1.24 -1.15 -17.28
C VAL A 239 -2.72 -1.49 -17.23
N GLU A 240 -3.11 -2.68 -17.69
CA GLU A 240 -4.47 -3.21 -17.61
C GLU A 240 -4.69 -4.14 -16.41
N MET A 241 -3.64 -4.38 -15.60
CA MET A 241 -3.75 -5.11 -14.34
C MET A 241 -4.03 -4.13 -13.18
N PRO A 242 -4.71 -4.56 -12.11
CA PRO A 242 -5.29 -5.88 -11.87
C PRO A 242 -6.59 -6.11 -12.64
N LYS A 243 -6.97 -7.39 -12.81
CA LYS A 243 -8.18 -7.80 -13.52
C LYS A 243 -9.08 -8.71 -12.69
N TRP A 244 -10.38 -8.59 -12.87
CA TRP A 244 -11.33 -9.55 -12.34
C TRP A 244 -11.19 -10.89 -13.06
N GLU A 245 -11.01 -11.96 -12.31
CA GLU A 245 -10.94 -13.34 -12.83
C GLU A 245 -12.18 -14.13 -12.39
N PRO A 246 -13.15 -14.34 -13.26
CA PRO A 246 -14.44 -14.96 -12.90
C PRO A 246 -14.29 -16.42 -12.46
N ARG A 247 -13.30 -17.16 -12.96
CA ARG A 247 -13.06 -18.57 -12.56
C ARG A 247 -12.65 -18.71 -11.10
N LEU A 248 -12.01 -17.69 -10.54
CA LEU A 248 -11.56 -17.64 -9.15
C LEU A 248 -12.44 -16.74 -8.30
N ASN A 249 -13.40 -16.06 -8.92
CA ASN A 249 -14.29 -15.07 -8.27
C ASN A 249 -13.49 -14.04 -7.44
N LYS A 250 -12.41 -13.51 -8.01
CA LYS A 250 -11.54 -12.54 -7.35
C LYS A 250 -10.76 -11.66 -8.34
N VAL A 251 -10.15 -10.60 -7.81
CA VAL A 251 -9.23 -9.74 -8.56
C VAL A 251 -7.82 -10.32 -8.49
N LEU A 252 -7.19 -10.49 -9.65
CA LEU A 252 -5.78 -10.87 -9.75
C LEU A 252 -4.92 -9.66 -10.07
N GLY A 253 -3.92 -9.39 -9.22
CA GLY A 253 -2.80 -8.51 -9.53
C GLY A 253 -1.77 -9.21 -10.42
N THR A 254 -0.76 -8.47 -10.85
CA THR A 254 0.31 -9.00 -11.71
C THR A 254 1.03 -10.17 -11.06
N GLU A 255 1.43 -10.04 -9.80
CA GLU A 255 2.22 -11.00 -9.05
C GLU A 255 1.44 -12.31 -8.83
N GLU A 256 0.17 -12.19 -8.46
CA GLU A 256 -0.70 -13.36 -8.30
C GLU A 256 -0.97 -14.06 -9.64
N PHE A 257 -1.15 -13.28 -10.71
CA PHE A 257 -1.30 -13.83 -12.06
C PHE A 257 -0.03 -14.62 -12.47
N ILE A 258 1.16 -14.05 -12.26
CA ILE A 258 2.44 -14.73 -12.55
C ILE A 258 2.51 -16.06 -11.81
N THR A 259 2.24 -16.09 -10.50
CA THR A 259 2.25 -17.32 -9.69
C THR A 259 1.36 -18.39 -10.29
N ARG A 260 0.10 -18.06 -10.54
CA ARG A 260 -0.91 -19.03 -11.00
C ARG A 260 -0.69 -19.46 -12.44
N HIS A 261 -0.32 -18.53 -13.32
CA HIS A 261 -0.10 -18.81 -14.73
C HIS A 261 1.17 -19.61 -14.98
N ALA A 262 2.27 -19.24 -14.32
CA ALA A 262 3.52 -19.98 -14.44
C ALA A 262 3.37 -21.43 -13.95
N LYS A 263 2.71 -21.63 -12.80
CA LYS A 263 2.42 -22.97 -12.28
C LYS A 263 1.64 -23.82 -13.26
N ALA A 264 0.59 -23.25 -13.86
CA ALA A 264 -0.27 -23.96 -14.82
C ALA A 264 0.41 -24.24 -16.17
N THR A 265 1.41 -23.47 -16.57
CA THR A 265 2.01 -23.54 -17.92
C THR A 265 3.41 -24.12 -17.94
N THR A 266 4.30 -23.59 -17.12
CA THR A 266 5.71 -24.00 -17.05
C THR A 266 5.98 -24.99 -15.91
N GLY A 267 5.07 -25.12 -14.96
CA GLY A 267 5.23 -25.89 -13.72
C GLY A 267 6.09 -25.18 -12.66
N ALA A 268 6.56 -23.96 -12.93
CA ALA A 268 7.40 -23.23 -12.00
C ALA A 268 6.59 -22.64 -10.83
N ASP A 269 7.16 -22.69 -9.63
CA ASP A 269 6.61 -22.12 -8.41
C ASP A 269 7.22 -20.72 -8.15
N TYR A 270 6.67 -19.72 -8.82
CA TYR A 270 7.02 -18.32 -8.58
C TYR A 270 6.03 -17.73 -7.57
N LEU A 271 6.22 -18.08 -6.29
CA LEU A 271 5.33 -17.61 -5.22
C LEU A 271 5.35 -16.08 -5.11
N MET A 272 4.20 -15.49 -4.82
CA MET A 272 4.11 -14.05 -4.56
C MET A 272 5.16 -13.60 -3.53
N GLN A 273 5.74 -12.44 -3.74
CA GLN A 273 6.81 -11.86 -2.91
C GLN A 273 8.14 -12.62 -2.90
N SER A 274 8.27 -13.72 -3.62
CA SER A 274 9.59 -14.30 -3.88
C SER A 274 10.39 -13.42 -4.84
N ALA A 275 11.72 -13.51 -4.78
CA ALA A 275 12.58 -12.77 -5.69
C ALA A 275 12.24 -13.04 -7.17
N ALA A 276 12.02 -14.31 -7.53
CA ALA A 276 11.67 -14.68 -8.90
C ALA A 276 10.34 -14.08 -9.39
N ASN A 277 9.29 -14.10 -8.54
CA ASN A 277 8.01 -13.49 -8.88
C ASN A 277 8.15 -11.98 -9.05
N THR A 278 8.83 -11.32 -8.10
CA THR A 278 9.06 -9.88 -8.12
C THR A 278 9.88 -9.45 -9.34
N ASP A 279 10.90 -10.20 -9.72
CA ASP A 279 11.72 -9.91 -10.90
C ASP A 279 10.92 -10.02 -12.20
N LEU A 280 10.10 -11.08 -12.33
CA LEU A 280 9.18 -11.21 -13.46
C LEU A 280 8.18 -10.07 -13.50
N SER A 281 7.62 -9.67 -12.36
CA SER A 281 6.72 -8.52 -12.28
C SER A 281 7.40 -7.24 -12.74
N ILE A 282 8.61 -6.94 -12.25
CA ILE A 282 9.41 -5.81 -12.69
C ILE A 282 9.62 -5.81 -14.20
N TYR A 283 10.03 -6.95 -14.76
CA TYR A 283 10.26 -7.08 -16.20
C TYR A 283 9.00 -6.75 -17.00
N LEU A 284 7.85 -7.34 -16.63
CA LEU A 284 6.58 -7.13 -17.33
C LEU A 284 6.07 -5.69 -17.20
N HIS A 285 6.24 -5.05 -16.04
CA HIS A 285 5.89 -3.64 -15.85
C HIS A 285 6.81 -2.73 -16.66
N ASN A 286 8.11 -3.03 -16.70
CA ASN A 286 9.06 -2.26 -17.50
C ASN A 286 8.70 -2.26 -19.00
N LEU A 287 8.19 -3.39 -19.53
CA LEU A 287 7.73 -3.47 -20.93
C LEU A 287 6.52 -2.55 -21.21
N ALA A 288 5.78 -2.18 -20.19
CA ALA A 288 4.58 -1.33 -20.28
C ALA A 288 4.83 0.13 -19.84
N ASN A 289 6.07 0.51 -19.51
CA ASN A 289 6.40 1.87 -19.09
C ASN A 289 5.99 2.91 -20.12
N GLY A 290 5.44 4.03 -19.62
CA GLY A 290 4.95 5.13 -20.44
C GLY A 290 3.54 4.94 -21.01
N GLU A 291 2.97 3.73 -20.95
CA GLU A 291 1.58 3.47 -21.33
C GLU A 291 0.63 3.97 -20.22
N ALA A 292 -0.56 4.42 -20.62
CA ALA A 292 -1.56 4.89 -19.68
C ALA A 292 -2.27 3.73 -18.96
N ILE A 293 -2.39 3.85 -17.66
CA ILE A 293 -3.14 2.92 -16.81
C ILE A 293 -4.62 2.92 -17.25
N LYS A 294 -5.17 1.72 -17.43
CA LYS A 294 -6.56 1.50 -17.83
C LYS A 294 -7.18 0.40 -16.97
N VAL A 295 -8.33 0.69 -16.38
CA VAL A 295 -9.03 -0.26 -15.51
C VAL A 295 -10.37 -0.65 -16.13
N ASP A 296 -10.59 -1.95 -16.30
CA ASP A 296 -11.85 -2.48 -16.82
C ASP A 296 -12.80 -2.86 -15.66
N LEU A 297 -13.89 -2.11 -15.54
CA LEU A 297 -14.98 -2.36 -14.61
C LEU A 297 -16.29 -2.77 -15.34
N SER A 298 -16.22 -3.23 -16.58
CA SER A 298 -17.37 -3.56 -17.39
C SER A 298 -18.17 -4.76 -16.87
N SER A 299 -17.49 -5.73 -16.24
CA SER A 299 -18.15 -6.90 -15.67
C SER A 299 -18.77 -6.60 -14.31
N PRO A 300 -19.92 -7.22 -13.96
CA PRO A 300 -20.54 -7.07 -12.63
C PRO A 300 -19.59 -7.44 -11.48
N GLY A 301 -18.77 -8.48 -11.65
CA GLY A 301 -17.79 -8.91 -10.63
C GLY A 301 -16.68 -7.89 -10.41
N ALA A 302 -16.13 -7.30 -11.49
CA ALA A 302 -15.14 -6.23 -11.38
C ALA A 302 -15.71 -4.98 -10.69
N LYS A 303 -16.95 -4.61 -11.04
CA LYS A 303 -17.63 -3.48 -10.39
C LYS A 303 -17.86 -3.73 -8.91
N ALA A 304 -18.37 -4.88 -8.53
CA ALA A 304 -18.57 -5.25 -7.12
C ALA A 304 -17.25 -5.28 -6.35
N ALA A 305 -16.17 -5.83 -6.92
CA ALA A 305 -14.85 -5.84 -6.31
C ALA A 305 -14.28 -4.43 -6.11
N TYR A 306 -14.49 -3.53 -7.07
CA TYR A 306 -14.11 -2.13 -6.94
C TYR A 306 -14.87 -1.43 -5.80
N GLU A 307 -16.18 -1.62 -5.72
CA GLU A 307 -17.03 -1.05 -4.65
C GLU A 307 -16.57 -1.55 -3.28
N ARG A 308 -16.26 -2.84 -3.16
CA ARG A 308 -15.67 -3.39 -1.93
C ARG A 308 -14.30 -2.79 -1.61
N GLY A 309 -13.45 -2.56 -2.61
CA GLY A 309 -12.18 -1.85 -2.43
C GLY A 309 -12.36 -0.43 -1.87
N VAL A 310 -13.39 0.29 -2.30
CA VAL A 310 -13.78 1.59 -1.74
C VAL A 310 -14.18 1.46 -0.27
N GLU A 311 -14.96 0.45 0.09
CA GLU A 311 -15.36 0.19 1.48
C GLU A 311 -14.15 -0.17 2.35
N LEU A 312 -13.30 -1.09 1.88
CA LEU A 312 -12.10 -1.52 2.58
C LEU A 312 -11.13 -0.37 2.83
N SER A 313 -11.03 0.58 1.90
CA SER A 313 -10.16 1.76 2.06
C SER A 313 -10.57 2.65 3.23
N LYS A 314 -11.84 2.62 3.62
CA LYS A 314 -12.44 3.39 4.73
C LYS A 314 -12.52 2.57 6.03
N LEU A 315 -12.34 1.27 5.96
CA LEU A 315 -12.45 0.40 7.12
C LEU A 315 -11.30 0.68 8.10
N LYS A 316 -11.65 1.07 9.32
CA LYS A 316 -10.68 1.26 10.40
C LYS A 316 -10.25 -0.09 10.97
N ILE A 317 -8.95 -0.34 10.97
CA ILE A 317 -8.35 -1.61 11.37
C ILE A 317 -7.27 -1.43 12.44
N GLY A 318 -6.94 -2.52 13.09
CA GLY A 318 -5.83 -2.60 14.03
C GLY A 318 -6.05 -1.89 15.36
N GLN A 319 -5.07 -2.06 16.24
CA GLN A 319 -5.07 -1.42 17.56
C GLN A 319 -5.09 0.10 17.49
N PHE A 320 -4.49 0.67 16.42
CA PHE A 320 -4.47 2.12 16.23
C PHE A 320 -5.74 2.67 15.57
N ASN A 321 -6.65 1.80 15.11
CA ASN A 321 -7.93 2.19 14.53
C ASN A 321 -7.81 3.13 13.34
N PHE A 322 -6.90 2.84 12.41
CA PHE A 322 -6.70 3.61 11.18
C PHE A 322 -7.26 2.90 9.96
N SER A 323 -7.70 3.71 9.02
CA SER A 323 -8.02 3.29 7.64
C SER A 323 -6.98 3.84 6.64
N CYS A 324 -7.02 3.38 5.39
CA CYS A 324 -6.21 3.96 4.32
C CYS A 324 -6.53 5.46 4.14
N VAL A 325 -7.82 5.82 4.22
CA VAL A 325 -8.32 7.19 4.10
C VAL A 325 -7.76 8.10 5.20
N ASP A 326 -7.62 7.62 6.44
CA ASP A 326 -7.10 8.44 7.53
C ASP A 326 -5.67 8.93 7.26
N CYS A 327 -4.84 8.10 6.64
CA CYS A 327 -3.48 8.49 6.28
C CYS A 327 -3.41 9.23 4.94
N HIS A 328 -4.11 8.75 3.91
CA HIS A 328 -3.95 9.19 2.53
C HIS A 328 -4.95 10.25 2.05
N GLN A 329 -5.96 10.60 2.85
CA GLN A 329 -6.87 11.71 2.59
C GLN A 329 -6.87 12.71 3.75
N VAL A 330 -7.20 12.29 4.98
CA VAL A 330 -7.21 13.20 6.15
C VAL A 330 -5.79 13.67 6.50
N GLY A 331 -4.82 12.76 6.47
CA GLY A 331 -3.40 13.04 6.67
C GLY A 331 -2.63 13.41 5.40
N ALA A 332 -3.29 13.50 4.24
CA ALA A 332 -2.61 13.80 2.99
C ALA A 332 -1.90 15.17 3.04
N ASN A 333 -0.75 15.22 2.37
CA ASN A 333 0.12 16.39 2.32
C ASN A 333 0.63 16.84 3.70
N LYS A 334 0.80 15.87 4.62
CA LYS A 334 1.37 16.08 5.95
C LYS A 334 2.47 15.07 6.25
N TRP A 335 3.21 15.34 7.30
CA TRP A 335 4.27 14.48 7.79
C TRP A 335 3.79 13.58 8.92
N LEU A 336 3.98 12.27 8.75
CA LEU A 336 3.91 11.30 9.83
C LEU A 336 5.35 10.98 10.26
N ARG A 337 5.86 11.64 11.28
CA ARG A 337 7.30 11.71 11.59
C ARG A 337 8.08 12.23 10.36
N GLY A 338 9.13 11.53 9.94
CA GLY A 338 9.89 11.83 8.75
C GLY A 338 9.31 11.28 7.44
N GLN A 339 8.09 10.75 7.45
CA GLN A 339 7.45 10.21 6.26
C GLN A 339 6.34 11.14 5.74
N TRP A 340 6.48 11.57 4.51
CA TRP A 340 5.45 12.32 3.81
C TRP A 340 4.28 11.41 3.44
N LEU A 341 3.07 11.86 3.71
CA LEU A 341 1.85 11.16 3.33
C LEU A 341 1.31 11.76 2.04
N GLY A 342 1.57 11.11 0.92
CA GLY A 342 1.02 11.53 -0.37
C GLY A 342 -0.46 11.17 -0.52
N GLU A 343 -1.13 11.87 -1.43
CA GLU A 343 -2.48 11.53 -1.86
C GLU A 343 -2.48 10.17 -2.59
N PRO A 344 -3.62 9.44 -2.64
CA PRO A 344 -3.65 8.12 -3.29
C PRO A 344 -3.39 8.17 -4.80
N ARG A 345 -3.79 9.27 -5.47
CA ARG A 345 -3.48 9.48 -6.88
C ARG A 345 -1.99 9.81 -7.03
N GLY A 346 -1.31 9.10 -7.91
CA GLY A 346 0.15 9.17 -8.07
C GLY A 346 0.93 8.28 -7.10
N GLN A 347 0.23 7.41 -6.33
CA GLN A 347 0.89 6.47 -5.42
C GLN A 347 0.84 5.01 -5.91
N PHE A 348 0.28 4.75 -7.09
CA PHE A 348 0.14 3.39 -7.63
C PHE A 348 0.66 3.22 -9.07
N ASP A 349 1.10 4.26 -9.71
CA ASP A 349 1.65 4.26 -11.08
C ASP A 349 3.10 3.77 -11.16
N HIS A 350 3.73 3.53 -10.00
CA HIS A 350 5.16 3.27 -9.88
C HIS A 350 5.51 1.91 -9.22
N PHE A 351 4.52 1.08 -8.89
CA PHE A 351 4.75 -0.28 -8.39
C PHE A 351 4.94 -1.30 -9.54
N PRO A 352 5.81 -2.32 -9.32
CA PRO A 352 6.69 -2.55 -8.17
C PRO A 352 7.79 -1.50 -8.06
N LEU A 353 8.31 -1.27 -6.84
CA LEU A 353 9.29 -0.21 -6.59
C LEU A 353 10.41 -0.64 -5.66
N TRP A 354 11.57 0.03 -5.76
CA TRP A 354 12.64 -0.05 -4.77
C TRP A 354 12.29 0.77 -3.54
N ARG A 355 12.22 0.12 -2.39
CA ARG A 355 11.97 0.75 -1.10
C ARG A 355 13.28 1.07 -0.40
N THR A 356 13.74 2.32 -0.43
CA THR A 356 15.06 2.71 0.11
C THR A 356 15.19 2.42 1.59
N SER A 357 14.13 2.66 2.38
CA SER A 357 14.12 2.37 3.82
C SER A 357 14.15 0.89 4.18
N ARG A 358 14.06 -0.01 3.18
CA ARG A 358 14.06 -1.47 3.32
C ARG A 358 15.16 -2.16 2.53
N ASN A 359 15.75 -1.46 1.59
CA ASN A 359 16.77 -1.99 0.69
C ASN A 359 16.27 -3.23 -0.09
N GLU A 360 15.02 -3.18 -0.55
CA GLU A 360 14.39 -4.26 -1.31
C GLU A 360 13.28 -3.76 -2.23
N VAL A 361 12.91 -4.58 -3.22
CA VAL A 361 11.75 -4.29 -4.08
C VAL A 361 10.46 -4.74 -3.39
N TRP A 362 9.45 -3.87 -3.45
CA TRP A 362 8.11 -4.16 -2.98
C TRP A 362 7.09 -4.08 -4.11
N ASP A 363 6.23 -5.07 -4.18
CA ASP A 363 4.94 -4.97 -4.84
C ASP A 363 3.93 -4.22 -3.97
N ILE A 364 2.76 -3.92 -4.50
CA ILE A 364 1.74 -3.15 -3.78
C ILE A 364 1.13 -3.95 -2.62
N ARG A 365 0.99 -5.28 -2.74
CA ARG A 365 0.38 -6.10 -1.69
C ARG A 365 1.31 -6.23 -0.49
N LYS A 366 2.61 -6.32 -0.71
CA LYS A 366 3.61 -6.22 0.37
C LYS A 366 3.53 -4.86 1.07
N ARG A 367 3.22 -3.79 0.32
CA ARG A 367 2.96 -2.47 0.92
C ARG A 367 1.69 -2.48 1.79
N PHE A 368 0.61 -3.15 1.37
CA PHE A 368 -0.61 -3.27 2.17
C PHE A 368 -0.36 -4.05 3.47
N GLU A 369 0.34 -5.17 3.40
CA GLU A 369 0.74 -5.94 4.58
C GLU A 369 1.50 -5.06 5.57
N TRP A 370 2.46 -4.30 5.06
CA TRP A 370 3.21 -3.36 5.88
C TRP A 370 2.33 -2.29 6.51
N CYS A 371 1.36 -1.74 5.79
CA CYS A 371 0.39 -0.80 6.35
C CYS A 371 -0.44 -1.43 7.47
N ASN A 372 -0.91 -2.68 7.28
CA ASN A 372 -1.63 -3.40 8.33
C ASN A 372 -0.80 -3.51 9.61
N VAL A 373 0.46 -3.90 9.46
CA VAL A 373 1.39 -4.01 10.59
C VAL A 373 1.65 -2.64 11.25
N GLN A 374 1.77 -1.56 10.47
CA GLN A 374 1.98 -0.22 11.02
C GLN A 374 0.83 0.25 11.92
N VAL A 375 -0.39 -0.17 11.61
CA VAL A 375 -1.59 0.14 12.43
C VAL A 375 -1.91 -0.94 13.45
N ARG A 376 -1.02 -1.93 13.61
CA ARG A 376 -1.15 -3.08 14.51
C ARG A 376 -2.40 -3.91 14.21
N ALA A 377 -2.66 -4.16 12.95
CA ALA A 377 -3.60 -5.16 12.45
C ALA A 377 -2.84 -6.38 11.96
N ASN A 378 -3.42 -7.56 12.11
CA ASN A 378 -2.87 -8.75 11.47
C ASN A 378 -2.99 -8.61 9.94
N GLU A 379 -1.89 -8.84 9.26
CA GLU A 379 -1.84 -8.88 7.80
C GLU A 379 -2.56 -10.12 7.27
N LEU A 380 -3.01 -10.04 6.03
CA LEU A 380 -3.59 -11.15 5.29
C LEU A 380 -2.53 -11.81 4.40
N PRO A 381 -2.76 -13.03 3.92
CA PRO A 381 -1.94 -13.61 2.86
C PRO A 381 -1.88 -12.70 1.62
N PRO A 382 -0.76 -12.66 0.87
CA PRO A 382 -0.61 -11.74 -0.26
C PRO A 382 -1.65 -11.97 -1.37
N ASP A 383 -2.22 -13.16 -1.48
CA ASP A 383 -3.30 -13.50 -2.41
C ASP A 383 -4.72 -13.32 -1.84
N ALA A 384 -4.88 -12.66 -0.68
CA ALA A 384 -6.18 -12.38 -0.10
C ALA A 384 -7.06 -11.55 -1.06
N PRO A 385 -8.36 -11.87 -1.18
CA PRO A 385 -9.28 -11.12 -2.03
C PRO A 385 -9.32 -9.63 -1.71
N GLU A 386 -9.27 -9.27 -0.44
CA GLU A 386 -9.30 -7.89 0.05
C GLU A 386 -8.13 -7.05 -0.49
N TYR A 387 -6.95 -7.64 -0.61
CA TYR A 387 -5.81 -6.95 -1.22
C TYR A 387 -6.02 -6.74 -2.73
N GLY A 388 -6.61 -7.69 -3.43
CA GLY A 388 -6.97 -7.53 -4.83
C GLY A 388 -8.01 -6.43 -5.06
N GLU A 389 -9.03 -6.36 -4.19
CA GLU A 389 -10.09 -5.35 -4.22
C GLU A 389 -9.52 -3.93 -3.96
N LEU A 390 -8.63 -3.78 -2.96
CA LEU A 390 -7.91 -2.53 -2.72
C LEU A 390 -6.99 -2.15 -3.88
N GLU A 391 -6.30 -3.11 -4.47
CA GLU A 391 -5.44 -2.90 -5.63
C GLU A 391 -6.25 -2.38 -6.83
N LEU A 392 -7.41 -2.98 -7.10
CA LEU A 392 -8.32 -2.53 -8.17
C LEU A 392 -8.82 -1.09 -7.92
N TYR A 393 -9.21 -0.79 -6.68
CA TYR A 393 -9.63 0.55 -6.27
C TYR A 393 -8.54 1.59 -6.50
N LEU A 394 -7.32 1.34 -6.00
CA LEU A 394 -6.20 2.27 -6.17
C LEU A 394 -5.78 2.42 -7.62
N ARG A 395 -5.79 1.32 -8.40
CA ARG A 395 -5.47 1.39 -9.83
C ARG A 395 -6.49 2.26 -10.57
N LYS A 396 -7.78 2.15 -10.23
CA LYS A 396 -8.82 3.02 -10.81
C LYS A 396 -8.62 4.49 -10.46
N MET A 397 -8.18 4.82 -9.25
CA MET A 397 -7.84 6.20 -8.87
C MET A 397 -6.67 6.75 -9.70
N ASN A 398 -5.77 5.89 -10.16
CA ASN A 398 -4.59 6.24 -10.95
C ASN A 398 -4.81 6.09 -12.46
N GLU A 399 -6.04 5.80 -12.91
CA GLU A 399 -6.37 5.66 -14.33
C GLU A 399 -6.00 6.90 -15.13
N GLY A 400 -5.37 6.68 -16.30
CA GLY A 400 -4.87 7.70 -17.19
C GLY A 400 -3.46 8.23 -16.84
N LEU A 401 -2.92 7.95 -15.65
CA LEU A 401 -1.51 8.20 -15.38
C LEU A 401 -0.62 7.22 -16.17
N LYS A 402 0.58 7.65 -16.50
CA LYS A 402 1.56 6.79 -17.16
C LYS A 402 2.25 5.90 -16.16
N LEU A 403 2.38 4.62 -16.48
CA LEU A 403 3.18 3.69 -15.69
C LEU A 403 4.66 4.09 -15.70
N ALA A 404 5.29 4.05 -14.54
CA ALA A 404 6.70 4.37 -14.33
C ALA A 404 7.34 3.38 -13.33
N ALA A 405 7.42 2.09 -13.70
CA ALA A 405 7.91 1.00 -12.86
C ALA A 405 9.06 0.20 -13.53
N PRO A 406 10.03 -0.33 -12.77
CA PRO A 406 10.17 -0.13 -11.33
C PRO A 406 10.63 1.29 -11.00
N ASN A 407 10.06 1.88 -9.98
CA ASN A 407 10.48 3.21 -9.51
C ASN A 407 11.27 3.09 -8.18
N ILE A 408 11.64 4.22 -7.57
CA ILE A 408 12.32 4.28 -6.29
C ILE A 408 11.52 5.19 -5.34
N ARG A 409 11.31 4.75 -4.10
CA ARG A 409 10.62 5.51 -3.05
C ARG A 409 11.28 5.28 -1.69
N HIS A 410 11.04 6.24 -0.79
CA HIS A 410 11.54 6.17 0.59
C HIS A 410 10.72 5.26 1.49
#